data_8c5768b825f115bb7e0bb3b6afaeb19f
#
_entry.id   8c5768b825f115bb7e0bb3b6afaeb19f
#
_cell.length_a   1.000
_cell.length_b   1.000
_cell.length_c   1.000
_cell.angle_alpha   90.00
_cell.angle_beta   90.00
_cell.angle_gamma   90.00
#
_symmetry.space_group_name_H-M   'P 1'
#
loop_
_entity.id
_entity.type
_entity.pdbx_description
1 polymer ?
#
loop_
_entity_poly.entity_id
_entity_poly.type
_entity_poly.pdbx_seq_one_letter_code
_entity_poly.pdbx_strand_id
1 'polypeptide(L)'
;FADAASWAPPETVWLILPILLLGALVSGLIVWKFAPEAEGHGTDAALKAYHGDGKIRWRVPFVKALSSIITISSGGSAGCEGPTAQISAGFGSILADIMKLSPRERRIAIAVGIGGGVGAIFKAPLGGAVLAAEILYLRDFKYDALLPAFVSSLTGYAIFGLFEGFTPLFGTADMGWTAVQLPFFLLLGILSAGMGYLYIKTFYGTKTVFDAAEKKYRIPKFLKPVIGAGIFGLIIILLAYLSPETLIVGVGCLGTGYGFVQLALYNLLPFTVLLLLPFVKILATALTIGSGA
;
A
#
# COMPACT_ATOMS: atom_id res chain seq x y z
N PHE A 1 -21.53 9.76 -14.46
CA PHE A 1 -20.88 10.39 -13.28
C PHE A 1 -21.81 11.31 -12.49
N ALA A 2 -22.92 11.79 -13.08
CA ALA A 2 -24.01 12.43 -12.31
C ALA A 2 -24.53 11.51 -11.17
N ASP A 3 -24.32 10.20 -11.28
CA ASP A 3 -24.73 9.19 -10.30
C ASP A 3 -23.67 8.82 -9.27
N ALA A 4 -22.47 9.41 -9.27
CA ALA A 4 -21.49 9.15 -8.22
C ALA A 4 -22.00 9.58 -6.83
N ALA A 5 -22.87 10.59 -6.78
CA ALA A 5 -23.62 10.96 -5.58
C ALA A 5 -24.66 9.90 -5.15
N SER A 6 -25.06 9.00 -6.04
CA SER A 6 -26.00 7.91 -5.73
C SER A 6 -25.30 6.72 -5.05
N TRP A 7 -23.96 6.62 -5.13
CA TRP A 7 -23.19 5.52 -4.54
C TRP A 7 -23.03 5.65 -3.03
N ALA A 8 -23.07 6.86 -2.50
CA ALA A 8 -23.10 7.11 -1.06
C ALA A 8 -23.96 8.35 -0.81
N PRO A 9 -25.29 8.22 -0.80
CA PRO A 9 -26.15 9.32 -0.43
C PRO A 9 -25.70 9.82 0.98
N PRO A 10 -25.76 11.14 1.22
CA PRO A 10 -25.33 11.73 2.50
C PRO A 10 -25.91 11.02 3.73
N GLU A 11 -27.08 10.43 3.57
CA GLU A 11 -27.82 9.70 4.60
C GLU A 11 -27.14 8.38 5.03
N THR A 12 -26.27 7.78 4.19
CA THR A 12 -25.59 6.50 4.47
C THR A 12 -24.09 6.65 4.74
N VAL A 13 -23.52 7.81 4.55
CA VAL A 13 -22.07 8.06 4.73
C VAL A 13 -21.62 7.74 6.15
N TRP A 14 -22.47 7.91 7.15
CA TRP A 14 -22.17 7.58 8.54
C TRP A 14 -21.89 6.07 8.75
N LEU A 15 -22.39 5.17 7.86
CA LEU A 15 -22.11 3.74 7.91
C LEU A 15 -20.65 3.39 7.62
N ILE A 16 -19.91 4.28 6.96
CA ILE A 16 -18.48 4.10 6.69
C ILE A 16 -17.70 4.01 8.01
N LEU A 17 -18.06 4.84 9.01
CA LEU A 17 -17.34 4.88 10.28
C LEU A 17 -17.38 3.54 11.04
N PRO A 18 -18.53 2.91 11.32
CA PRO A 18 -18.54 1.62 12.01
C PRO A 18 -17.87 0.50 11.23
N ILE A 19 -17.93 0.51 9.88
CA ILE A 19 -17.26 -0.48 9.06
C ILE A 19 -15.73 -0.33 9.17
N LEU A 20 -15.21 0.90 9.07
CA LEU A 20 -13.79 1.19 9.28
C LEU A 20 -13.31 0.79 10.67
N LEU A 21 -14.08 1.13 11.72
CA LEU A 21 -13.73 0.80 13.11
C LEU A 21 -13.68 -0.72 13.34
N LEU A 22 -14.69 -1.45 12.85
CA LEU A 22 -14.74 -2.91 12.96
C LEU A 22 -13.58 -3.57 12.19
N GLY A 23 -13.33 -3.15 10.97
CA GLY A 23 -12.21 -3.66 10.17
C GLY A 23 -10.86 -3.42 10.84
N ALA A 24 -10.62 -2.21 11.34
CA ALA A 24 -9.41 -1.86 12.07
C ALA A 24 -9.25 -2.64 13.37
N LEU A 25 -10.35 -2.86 14.10
CA LEU A 25 -10.34 -3.65 15.34
C LEU A 25 -9.98 -5.11 15.06
N VAL A 26 -10.64 -5.74 14.08
CA VAL A 26 -10.39 -7.14 13.73
C VAL A 26 -8.97 -7.32 13.20
N SER A 27 -8.54 -6.47 12.28
CA SER A 27 -7.17 -6.47 11.76
C SER A 27 -6.14 -6.27 12.86
N GLY A 28 -6.32 -5.26 13.72
CA GLY A 28 -5.42 -4.97 14.84
C GLY A 28 -5.32 -6.12 15.85
N LEU A 29 -6.44 -6.80 16.17
CA LEU A 29 -6.46 -7.97 17.05
C LEU A 29 -5.71 -9.16 16.45
N ILE A 30 -5.88 -9.41 15.13
CA ILE A 30 -5.21 -10.50 14.42
C ILE A 30 -3.69 -10.27 14.44
N VAL A 31 -3.25 -9.07 14.08
CA VAL A 31 -1.82 -8.70 14.08
C VAL A 31 -1.24 -8.81 15.50
N TRP A 32 -1.89 -8.19 16.48
CA TRP A 32 -1.41 -8.19 17.86
C TRP A 32 -1.26 -9.60 18.44
N LYS A 33 -2.23 -10.48 18.17
CA LYS A 33 -2.27 -11.83 18.77
C LYS A 33 -1.34 -12.81 18.06
N PHE A 34 -1.25 -12.78 16.73
CA PHE A 34 -0.61 -13.86 15.95
C PHE A 34 0.76 -13.49 15.39
N ALA A 35 0.97 -12.25 14.93
CA ALA A 35 2.23 -11.81 14.37
C ALA A 35 2.39 -10.27 14.49
N PRO A 36 2.85 -9.76 15.66
CA PRO A 36 3.07 -8.31 15.83
C PRO A 36 4.03 -7.68 14.82
N GLU A 37 4.90 -8.46 14.19
CA GLU A 37 5.81 -8.00 13.13
C GLU A 37 5.10 -7.75 11.79
N ALA A 38 3.84 -8.11 11.66
CA ALA A 38 3.01 -7.76 10.51
C ALA A 38 2.40 -6.35 10.61
N GLU A 39 2.62 -5.62 11.75
CA GLU A 39 2.16 -4.25 11.97
C GLU A 39 2.76 -3.30 10.93
N GLY A 40 1.93 -2.39 10.39
CA GLY A 40 2.36 -1.28 9.56
C GLY A 40 2.60 -1.63 8.09
N HIS A 41 3.47 -0.85 7.42
CA HIS A 41 3.62 -0.84 5.96
C HIS A 41 4.04 -2.18 5.32
N GLY A 42 4.81 -3.00 6.02
CA GLY A 42 5.27 -4.30 5.51
C GLY A 42 6.62 -4.27 4.80
N THR A 43 6.89 -3.32 3.91
CA THR A 43 8.18 -3.21 3.22
C THR A 43 9.33 -3.01 4.20
N ASP A 44 9.17 -2.11 5.19
CA ASP A 44 10.18 -1.88 6.24
C ASP A 44 10.51 -3.15 7.01
N ALA A 45 9.50 -3.99 7.29
CA ALA A 45 9.68 -5.26 7.98
C ALA A 45 10.45 -6.27 7.12
N ALA A 46 10.18 -6.32 5.82
CA ALA A 46 10.90 -7.16 4.87
C ALA A 46 12.37 -6.73 4.73
N LEU A 47 12.63 -5.41 4.63
CA LEU A 47 13.99 -4.85 4.59
C LEU A 47 14.75 -5.11 5.88
N LYS A 48 14.11 -4.94 7.03
CA LYS A 48 14.70 -5.23 8.34
C LYS A 48 15.09 -6.72 8.46
N ALA A 49 14.25 -7.63 7.99
CA ALA A 49 14.56 -9.06 7.98
C ALA A 49 15.73 -9.37 7.03
N TYR A 50 15.78 -8.76 5.85
CA TYR A 50 16.88 -8.92 4.90
C TYR A 50 18.23 -8.47 5.48
N HIS A 51 18.29 -7.32 6.14
CA HIS A 51 19.49 -6.79 6.76
C HIS A 51 19.86 -7.47 8.09
N GLY A 52 18.90 -8.17 8.70
CA GLY A 52 19.09 -8.95 9.92
C GLY A 52 19.58 -10.37 9.62
N ASP A 53 18.97 -11.32 10.30
CA ASP A 53 19.28 -12.77 10.19
C ASP A 53 18.66 -13.46 8.96
N GLY A 54 17.91 -12.72 8.16
CA GLY A 54 17.21 -13.26 6.98
C GLY A 54 16.02 -14.16 7.33
N LYS A 55 15.47 -14.04 8.54
CA LYS A 55 14.36 -14.88 9.00
C LYS A 55 13.08 -14.09 9.17
N ILE A 56 12.02 -14.59 8.56
CA ILE A 56 10.64 -14.11 8.75
C ILE A 56 9.83 -15.30 9.26
N ARG A 57 9.17 -15.16 10.43
CA ARG A 57 8.35 -16.25 10.98
C ARG A 57 7.29 -16.67 9.96
N TRP A 58 7.08 -17.97 9.79
CA TRP A 58 6.15 -18.55 8.80
C TRP A 58 4.70 -18.02 8.93
N ARG A 59 4.29 -17.59 10.12
CA ARG A 59 2.96 -16.99 10.35
C ARG A 59 2.79 -15.60 9.75
N VAL A 60 3.87 -14.85 9.60
CA VAL A 60 3.81 -13.44 9.16
C VAL A 60 3.16 -13.27 7.79
N PRO A 61 3.50 -14.02 6.73
CA PRO A 61 2.83 -13.90 5.43
C PRO A 61 1.32 -14.07 5.50
N PHE A 62 0.86 -15.07 6.24
CA PHE A 62 -0.58 -15.38 6.35
C PHE A 62 -1.32 -14.31 7.17
N VAL A 63 -0.74 -13.90 8.29
CA VAL A 63 -1.31 -12.84 9.14
C VAL A 63 -1.36 -11.52 8.38
N LYS A 64 -0.27 -11.17 7.66
CA LYS A 64 -0.23 -9.94 6.84
C LYS A 64 -1.26 -9.98 5.72
N ALA A 65 -1.40 -11.10 5.02
CA ALA A 65 -2.42 -11.27 3.98
C ALA A 65 -3.82 -11.03 4.54
N LEU A 66 -4.18 -11.73 5.63
CA LEU A 66 -5.50 -11.63 6.23
C LEU A 66 -5.80 -10.23 6.79
N SER A 67 -4.85 -9.63 7.54
CA SER A 67 -5.01 -8.30 8.10
C SER A 67 -5.15 -7.23 7.02
N SER A 68 -4.35 -7.30 5.95
CA SER A 68 -4.41 -6.35 4.84
C SER A 68 -5.71 -6.47 4.05
N ILE A 69 -6.19 -7.70 3.79
CA ILE A 69 -7.49 -7.91 3.15
C ILE A 69 -8.59 -7.24 3.99
N ILE A 70 -8.64 -7.50 5.30
CA ILE A 70 -9.65 -6.93 6.19
C ILE A 70 -9.55 -5.39 6.22
N THR A 71 -8.36 -4.84 6.38
CA THR A 71 -8.16 -3.39 6.45
C THR A 71 -8.59 -2.70 5.16
N ILE A 72 -8.16 -3.21 3.99
CA ILE A 72 -8.44 -2.59 2.70
C ILE A 72 -9.92 -2.77 2.32
N SER A 73 -10.49 -3.96 2.51
CA SER A 73 -11.90 -4.24 2.17
C SER A 73 -12.90 -3.52 3.07
N SER A 74 -12.52 -3.21 4.32
CA SER A 74 -13.34 -2.37 5.20
C SER A 74 -13.22 -0.86 4.92
N GLY A 75 -12.44 -0.47 3.89
CA GLY A 75 -12.28 0.91 3.47
C GLY A 75 -11.02 1.60 4.01
N GLY A 76 -10.17 0.94 4.78
CA GLY A 76 -8.89 1.50 5.22
C GLY A 76 -8.03 1.94 4.04
N SER A 77 -7.50 3.15 4.09
CA SER A 77 -6.69 3.73 3.00
C SER A 77 -5.30 3.11 2.98
N ALA A 78 -5.09 2.15 2.07
CA ALA A 78 -3.82 1.44 1.97
C ALA A 78 -3.60 0.87 0.57
N GLY A 79 -2.34 0.78 0.15
CA GLY A 79 -1.93 0.04 -1.05
C GLY A 79 -1.65 -1.43 -0.75
N CYS A 80 -1.61 -2.24 -1.79
CA CYS A 80 -1.27 -3.66 -1.70
C CYS A 80 0.23 -3.92 -1.76
N GLU A 81 1.04 -2.92 -2.07
CA GLU A 81 2.47 -3.04 -2.40
C GLU A 81 3.30 -3.50 -1.21
N GLY A 82 3.15 -2.80 -0.08
CA GLY A 82 3.85 -3.12 1.16
C GLY A 82 3.49 -4.49 1.72
N PRO A 83 2.19 -4.79 1.87
CA PRO A 83 1.75 -6.13 2.24
C PRO A 83 2.30 -7.22 1.32
N THR A 84 2.21 -7.03 0.00
CA THR A 84 2.73 -8.01 -0.97
C THR A 84 4.24 -8.21 -0.80
N ALA A 85 5.02 -7.15 -0.61
CA ALA A 85 6.45 -7.25 -0.37
C ALA A 85 6.75 -8.08 0.89
N GLN A 86 6.03 -7.87 1.99
CA GLN A 86 6.23 -8.62 3.22
C GLN A 86 5.78 -10.09 3.10
N ILE A 87 4.63 -10.33 2.45
CA ILE A 87 4.10 -11.67 2.23
C ILE A 87 5.08 -12.49 1.39
N SER A 88 5.51 -11.96 0.26
CA SER A 88 6.40 -12.66 -0.67
C SER A 88 7.82 -12.82 -0.13
N ALA A 89 8.34 -11.81 0.61
CA ALA A 89 9.57 -11.95 1.38
C ALA A 89 9.49 -13.09 2.41
N GLY A 90 8.35 -13.21 3.09
CA GLY A 90 8.08 -14.28 4.03
C GLY A 90 8.08 -15.67 3.37
N PHE A 91 7.46 -15.82 2.20
CA PHE A 91 7.53 -17.06 1.43
C PHE A 91 8.95 -17.35 0.96
N GLY A 92 9.74 -16.34 0.55
CA GLY A 92 11.17 -16.52 0.26
C GLY A 92 11.96 -17.04 1.47
N SER A 93 11.65 -16.52 2.67
CA SER A 93 12.25 -17.01 3.92
C SER A 93 11.83 -18.44 4.27
N ILE A 94 10.56 -18.80 4.08
CA ILE A 94 10.06 -20.18 4.29
C ILE A 94 10.75 -21.15 3.33
N LEU A 95 10.86 -20.80 2.05
CA LEU A 95 11.55 -21.61 1.07
C LEU A 95 13.02 -21.82 1.44
N ALA A 96 13.68 -20.78 1.91
CA ALA A 96 15.07 -20.85 2.38
C ALA A 96 15.23 -21.79 3.59
N ASP A 97 14.24 -21.85 4.49
CA ASP A 97 14.24 -22.81 5.61
C ASP A 97 14.06 -24.25 5.11
N ILE A 98 13.12 -24.50 4.20
CA ILE A 98 12.85 -25.83 3.63
C ILE A 98 14.08 -26.36 2.88
N MET A 99 14.71 -25.50 2.08
CA MET A 99 15.89 -25.83 1.27
C MET A 99 17.19 -25.79 2.06
N LYS A 100 17.15 -25.38 3.35
CA LYS A 100 18.34 -25.24 4.23
C LYS A 100 19.42 -24.35 3.61
N LEU A 101 19.01 -23.23 3.00
CA LEU A 101 19.92 -22.31 2.32
C LEU A 101 20.88 -21.63 3.31
N SER A 102 22.07 -21.32 2.81
CA SER A 102 23.05 -20.52 3.56
C SER A 102 22.52 -19.10 3.88
N PRO A 103 23.09 -18.38 4.86
CA PRO A 103 22.64 -17.04 5.20
C PRO A 103 22.68 -16.04 4.04
N ARG A 104 23.62 -16.19 3.10
CA ARG A 104 23.69 -15.37 1.89
C ARG A 104 22.56 -15.69 0.93
N GLU A 105 22.34 -16.96 0.64
CA GLU A 105 21.29 -17.43 -0.27
C GLU A 105 19.90 -17.12 0.28
N ARG A 106 19.72 -17.21 1.60
CA ARG A 106 18.48 -16.83 2.28
C ARG A 106 18.11 -15.36 2.03
N ARG A 107 19.07 -14.44 2.12
CA ARG A 107 18.84 -13.02 1.81
C ARG A 107 18.45 -12.84 0.35
N ILE A 108 19.11 -13.56 -0.57
CA ILE A 108 18.72 -13.55 -1.99
C ILE A 108 17.30 -14.07 -2.16
N ALA A 109 16.90 -15.17 -1.49
CA ALA A 109 15.56 -15.72 -1.56
C ALA A 109 14.48 -14.71 -1.09
N ILE A 110 14.76 -13.92 -0.04
CA ILE A 110 13.87 -12.84 0.41
C ILE A 110 13.73 -11.77 -0.68
N ALA A 111 14.85 -11.31 -1.23
CA ALA A 111 14.85 -10.31 -2.31
C ALA A 111 14.07 -10.79 -3.54
N VAL A 112 14.33 -12.03 -3.96
CA VAL A 112 13.65 -12.70 -5.07
C VAL A 112 12.15 -12.84 -4.80
N GLY A 113 11.78 -13.15 -3.56
CA GLY A 113 10.39 -13.16 -3.12
C GLY A 113 9.72 -11.79 -3.31
N ILE A 114 10.34 -10.72 -2.80
CA ILE A 114 9.83 -9.33 -2.98
C ILE A 114 9.61 -9.03 -4.46
N GLY A 115 10.61 -9.28 -5.31
CA GLY A 115 10.51 -9.02 -6.75
C GLY A 115 9.40 -9.83 -7.42
N GLY A 116 9.26 -11.11 -7.05
CA GLY A 116 8.21 -11.98 -7.57
C GLY A 116 6.81 -11.48 -7.23
N GLY A 117 6.58 -11.12 -5.96
CA GLY A 117 5.28 -10.62 -5.52
C GLY A 117 4.93 -9.27 -6.11
N VAL A 118 5.86 -8.32 -6.05
CA VAL A 118 5.63 -6.97 -6.57
C VAL A 118 5.48 -6.98 -8.10
N GLY A 119 6.31 -7.75 -8.81
CA GLY A 119 6.17 -7.89 -10.26
C GLY A 119 4.86 -8.53 -10.70
N ALA A 120 4.34 -9.46 -9.91
CA ALA A 120 3.04 -10.08 -10.16
C ALA A 120 1.89 -9.08 -9.99
N ILE A 121 1.81 -8.38 -8.84
CA ILE A 121 0.68 -7.50 -8.51
C ILE A 121 0.60 -6.28 -9.44
N PHE A 122 1.75 -5.75 -9.87
CA PHE A 122 1.81 -4.65 -10.84
C PHE A 122 1.75 -5.10 -12.29
N LYS A 123 1.74 -6.41 -12.55
CA LYS A 123 1.84 -6.98 -13.90
C LYS A 123 3.08 -6.45 -14.66
N ALA A 124 4.17 -6.25 -13.93
CA ALA A 124 5.42 -5.63 -14.39
C ALA A 124 6.64 -6.48 -14.01
N PRO A 125 6.87 -7.62 -14.70
CA PRO A 125 7.91 -8.59 -14.28
C PRO A 125 9.33 -8.01 -14.32
N LEU A 126 9.68 -7.16 -15.29
CA LEU A 126 10.96 -6.45 -15.33
C LEU A 126 11.10 -5.48 -14.15
N GLY A 127 10.05 -4.69 -13.88
CA GLY A 127 10.03 -3.75 -12.76
C GLY A 127 10.20 -4.45 -11.41
N GLY A 128 9.54 -5.60 -11.20
CA GLY A 128 9.70 -6.40 -10.01
C GLY A 128 11.12 -6.94 -9.82
N ALA A 129 11.76 -7.40 -10.89
CA ALA A 129 13.13 -7.89 -10.84
C ALA A 129 14.14 -6.78 -10.49
N VAL A 130 14.02 -5.62 -11.12
CA VAL A 130 14.87 -4.45 -10.84
C VAL A 130 14.65 -3.97 -9.40
N LEU A 131 13.38 -3.86 -8.97
CA LEU A 131 13.05 -3.47 -7.62
C LEU A 131 13.69 -4.40 -6.57
N ALA A 132 13.68 -5.71 -6.78
CA ALA A 132 14.31 -6.67 -5.88
C ALA A 132 15.81 -6.43 -5.71
N ALA A 133 16.50 -5.99 -6.76
CA ALA A 133 17.93 -5.72 -6.73
C ALA A 133 18.27 -4.33 -6.14
N GLU A 134 17.36 -3.36 -6.28
CA GLU A 134 17.57 -1.95 -5.93
C GLU A 134 17.05 -1.60 -4.54
N ILE A 135 15.86 -2.10 -4.14
CA ILE A 135 15.17 -1.68 -2.90
C ILE A 135 15.96 -1.98 -1.62
N LEU A 136 16.90 -2.88 -1.68
CA LEU A 136 17.62 -3.41 -0.52
C LEU A 136 18.67 -2.44 0.02
N TYR A 137 19.19 -1.54 -0.79
CA TYR A 137 20.27 -0.63 -0.44
C TYR A 137 20.07 0.76 -1.06
N LEU A 138 20.45 1.78 -0.30
CA LEU A 138 20.36 3.18 -0.75
C LEU A 138 21.32 3.55 -1.88
N ARG A 139 22.47 2.86 -1.99
CA ARG A 139 23.57 3.22 -2.92
C ARG A 139 24.23 2.00 -3.57
N ASP A 140 23.63 0.83 -3.44
CA ASP A 140 24.20 -0.40 -3.97
C ASP A 140 23.11 -1.20 -4.71
N PHE A 141 23.52 -1.97 -5.70
CA PHE A 141 22.64 -2.78 -6.54
C PHE A 141 23.04 -4.25 -6.42
N LYS A 142 22.12 -5.12 -6.04
CA LYS A 142 22.38 -6.55 -5.84
C LYS A 142 22.22 -7.36 -7.11
N TYR A 143 23.28 -7.39 -7.92
CA TYR A 143 23.32 -8.15 -9.17
C TYR A 143 23.00 -9.64 -8.99
N ASP A 144 23.44 -10.25 -7.87
CA ASP A 144 23.20 -11.67 -7.56
C ASP A 144 21.70 -12.01 -7.47
N ALA A 145 20.86 -11.02 -7.10
CA ALA A 145 19.42 -11.20 -6.97
C ALA A 145 18.65 -10.94 -8.27
N LEU A 146 19.25 -10.21 -9.24
CA LEU A 146 18.53 -9.71 -10.40
C LEU A 146 17.97 -10.83 -11.29
N LEU A 147 18.81 -11.80 -11.70
CA LEU A 147 18.38 -12.88 -12.58
C LEU A 147 17.38 -13.82 -11.91
N PRO A 148 17.61 -14.31 -10.68
CA PRO A 148 16.61 -15.09 -9.95
C PRO A 148 15.29 -14.32 -9.72
N ALA A 149 15.37 -13.01 -9.44
CA ALA A 149 14.19 -12.17 -9.27
C ALA A 149 13.41 -11.99 -10.58
N PHE A 150 14.10 -11.92 -11.71
CA PHE A 150 13.45 -11.86 -13.02
C PHE A 150 12.64 -13.13 -13.30
N VAL A 151 13.23 -14.29 -13.07
CA VAL A 151 12.54 -15.59 -13.22
C VAL A 151 11.33 -15.69 -12.28
N SER A 152 11.52 -15.30 -11.01
CA SER A 152 10.44 -15.30 -10.01
C SER A 152 9.31 -14.33 -10.40
N SER A 153 9.66 -13.12 -10.82
CA SER A 153 8.71 -12.09 -11.20
C SER A 153 7.92 -12.46 -12.45
N LEU A 154 8.59 -13.03 -13.46
CA LEU A 154 7.94 -13.52 -14.67
C LEU A 154 6.98 -14.70 -14.37
N THR A 155 7.41 -15.63 -13.52
CA THR A 155 6.57 -16.74 -13.08
C THR A 155 5.37 -16.25 -12.28
N GLY A 156 5.59 -15.32 -11.34
CA GLY A 156 4.52 -14.68 -10.57
C GLY A 156 3.52 -13.94 -11.46
N TYR A 157 4.00 -13.17 -12.43
CA TYR A 157 3.16 -12.51 -13.43
C TYR A 157 2.34 -13.51 -14.26
N ALA A 158 2.97 -14.60 -14.72
CA ALA A 158 2.27 -15.62 -15.51
C ALA A 158 1.16 -16.30 -14.69
N ILE A 159 1.46 -16.70 -13.46
CA ILE A 159 0.46 -17.33 -12.57
C ILE A 159 -0.66 -16.33 -12.23
N PHE A 160 -0.32 -15.10 -11.82
CA PHE A 160 -1.29 -14.06 -11.49
C PHE A 160 -2.19 -13.73 -12.70
N GLY A 161 -1.59 -13.64 -13.89
CA GLY A 161 -2.31 -13.38 -15.14
C GLY A 161 -3.32 -14.47 -15.53
N LEU A 162 -3.15 -15.72 -15.10
CA LEU A 162 -4.15 -16.78 -15.31
C LEU A 162 -5.45 -16.53 -14.53
N PHE A 163 -5.39 -15.80 -13.41
CA PHE A 163 -6.55 -15.47 -12.58
C PHE A 163 -7.12 -14.09 -12.90
N GLU A 164 -6.25 -13.08 -13.05
CA GLU A 164 -6.63 -11.66 -13.20
C GLU A 164 -6.53 -11.14 -14.65
N GLY A 165 -6.17 -12.02 -15.59
CA GLY A 165 -5.91 -11.64 -16.97
C GLY A 165 -4.58 -10.89 -17.16
N PHE A 166 -4.14 -10.80 -18.41
CA PHE A 166 -2.86 -10.18 -18.81
C PHE A 166 -3.00 -8.72 -19.23
N THR A 167 -4.18 -8.14 -19.12
CA THR A 167 -4.39 -6.71 -19.41
C THR A 167 -3.63 -5.85 -18.41
N PRO A 168 -3.13 -4.67 -18.82
CA PRO A 168 -2.49 -3.72 -17.91
C PRO A 168 -3.38 -3.37 -16.71
N LEU A 169 -2.76 -3.00 -15.59
CA LEU A 169 -3.47 -2.63 -14.35
C LEU A 169 -4.40 -1.44 -14.57
N PHE A 170 -3.95 -0.47 -15.37
CA PHE A 170 -4.75 0.69 -15.78
C PHE A 170 -4.96 0.67 -17.29
N GLY A 171 -6.20 0.94 -17.72
CA GLY A 171 -6.49 1.22 -19.12
C GLY A 171 -5.84 2.53 -19.54
N THR A 172 -5.31 2.57 -20.74
CA THR A 172 -4.72 3.78 -21.31
C THR A 172 -5.75 4.49 -22.18
N ALA A 173 -5.94 5.80 -21.97
CA ALA A 173 -6.50 6.63 -23.04
C ALA A 173 -5.42 6.76 -24.14
N ASP A 174 -5.87 6.77 -25.39
CA ASP A 174 -4.95 6.95 -26.52
C ASP A 174 -4.43 8.39 -26.52
N MET A 175 -3.35 8.61 -25.76
CA MET A 175 -2.71 9.92 -25.60
C MET A 175 -1.45 9.95 -26.47
N GLY A 176 -1.62 10.43 -27.70
CA GLY A 176 -0.47 10.80 -28.50
C GLY A 176 0.38 11.85 -27.75
N TRP A 177 1.69 11.68 -27.70
CA TRP A 177 2.57 12.66 -27.09
C TRP A 177 3.38 13.43 -28.14
N THR A 178 3.73 14.67 -27.83
CA THR A 178 4.56 15.53 -28.67
C THR A 178 5.71 16.12 -27.85
N ALA A 179 6.80 16.50 -28.52
CA ALA A 179 7.95 17.10 -27.84
C ALA A 179 7.61 18.37 -27.05
N VAL A 180 6.54 19.08 -27.44
CA VAL A 180 6.05 20.28 -26.73
C VAL A 180 5.59 19.93 -25.30
N GLN A 181 5.26 18.70 -25.01
CA GLN A 181 4.83 18.25 -23.68
C GLN A 181 5.99 17.97 -22.71
N LEU A 182 7.23 17.87 -23.17
CA LEU A 182 8.39 17.57 -22.32
C LEU A 182 8.56 18.52 -21.12
N PRO A 183 8.39 19.86 -21.23
CA PRO A 183 8.43 20.75 -20.07
C PRO A 183 7.37 20.44 -19.01
N PHE A 184 6.19 20.00 -19.45
CA PHE A 184 5.11 19.61 -18.51
C PHE A 184 5.43 18.31 -17.79
N PHE A 185 6.10 17.34 -18.42
CA PHE A 185 6.59 16.14 -17.75
C PHE A 185 7.67 16.48 -16.70
N LEU A 186 8.56 17.44 -17.00
CA LEU A 186 9.53 17.93 -16.01
C LEU A 186 8.82 18.57 -14.81
N LEU A 187 7.84 19.45 -15.06
CA LEU A 187 7.05 20.06 -14.02
C LEU A 187 6.31 19.01 -13.18
N LEU A 188 5.68 18.01 -13.83
CA LEU A 188 5.03 16.90 -13.15
C LEU A 188 6.00 16.14 -12.26
N GLY A 189 7.23 15.87 -12.72
CA GLY A 189 8.28 15.24 -11.93
C GLY A 189 8.63 16.02 -10.65
N ILE A 190 8.77 17.35 -10.76
CA ILE A 190 9.04 18.24 -9.61
C ILE A 190 7.87 18.20 -8.62
N LEU A 191 6.64 18.33 -9.11
CA LEU A 191 5.43 18.27 -8.26
C LEU A 191 5.31 16.91 -7.58
N SER A 192 5.55 15.82 -8.31
CA SER A 192 5.51 14.45 -7.75
C SER A 192 6.57 14.25 -6.67
N ALA A 193 7.79 14.81 -6.84
CA ALA A 193 8.83 14.76 -5.82
C ALA A 193 8.40 15.51 -4.54
N GLY A 194 7.77 16.68 -4.69
CA GLY A 194 7.20 17.43 -3.57
C GLY A 194 6.10 16.66 -2.84
N MET A 195 5.19 16.02 -3.58
CA MET A 195 4.15 15.15 -3.01
C MET A 195 4.73 13.93 -2.31
N GLY A 196 5.76 13.29 -2.89
CA GLY A 196 6.46 12.18 -2.27
C GLY A 196 7.12 12.57 -0.94
N TYR A 197 7.77 13.73 -0.89
CA TYR A 197 8.35 14.27 0.35
C TYR A 197 7.26 14.53 1.40
N LEU A 198 6.15 15.15 1.01
CA LEU A 198 5.00 15.39 1.88
C LEU A 198 4.43 14.08 2.43
N TYR A 199 4.28 13.06 1.57
CA TYR A 199 3.81 11.74 1.97
C TYR A 199 4.72 11.12 3.04
N ILE A 200 6.02 11.07 2.79
CA ILE A 200 7.01 10.49 3.72
C ILE A 200 6.95 11.22 5.07
N LYS A 201 6.97 12.55 5.06
CA LYS A 201 6.94 13.36 6.28
C LYS A 201 5.65 13.17 7.07
N THR A 202 4.51 13.14 6.40
CA THR A 202 3.19 12.95 7.03
C THR A 202 3.08 11.52 7.58
N PHE A 203 3.49 10.51 6.83
CA PHE A 203 3.41 9.12 7.23
C PHE A 203 4.23 8.82 8.49
N TYR A 204 5.54 9.12 8.46
CA TYR A 204 6.40 8.87 9.62
C TYR A 204 6.11 9.83 10.79
N GLY A 205 5.66 11.05 10.51
CA GLY A 205 5.16 11.97 11.53
C GLY A 205 3.96 11.41 12.28
N THR A 206 2.95 10.91 11.56
CA THR A 206 1.77 10.27 12.13
C THR A 206 2.16 9.04 12.94
N LYS A 207 3.02 8.17 12.42
CA LYS A 207 3.54 7.00 13.15
C LYS A 207 4.18 7.41 14.47
N THR A 208 5.04 8.43 14.45
CA THR A 208 5.71 8.94 15.67
C THR A 208 4.70 9.44 16.70
N VAL A 209 3.65 10.15 16.26
CA VAL A 209 2.57 10.62 17.15
C VAL A 209 1.83 9.45 17.78
N PHE A 210 1.44 8.43 17.01
CA PHE A 210 0.79 7.23 17.54
C PHE A 210 1.67 6.44 18.50
N ASP A 211 2.96 6.29 18.20
CA ASP A 211 3.92 5.60 19.07
C ASP A 211 4.17 6.38 20.39
N ALA A 212 4.18 7.71 20.32
CA ALA A 212 4.26 8.56 21.52
C ALA A 212 2.99 8.48 22.36
N ALA A 213 1.80 8.50 21.72
CA ALA A 213 0.53 8.34 22.38
C ALA A 213 0.38 6.96 23.05
N GLU A 214 0.80 5.88 22.37
CA GLU A 214 0.85 4.52 22.92
C GLU A 214 1.64 4.50 24.24
N LYS A 215 2.83 5.07 24.24
CA LYS A 215 3.71 5.11 25.43
C LYS A 215 3.14 5.99 26.55
N LYS A 216 2.63 7.17 26.20
CA LYS A 216 2.13 8.15 27.19
C LYS A 216 0.83 7.70 27.87
N TYR A 217 -0.11 7.19 27.06
CA TYR A 217 -1.46 6.82 27.53
C TYR A 217 -1.65 5.32 27.73
N ARG A 218 -0.56 4.52 27.53
CA ARG A 218 -0.59 3.04 27.64
C ARG A 218 -1.69 2.41 26.77
N ILE A 219 -1.88 2.93 25.56
CA ILE A 219 -2.89 2.43 24.63
C ILE A 219 -2.49 1.03 24.17
N PRO A 220 -3.37 0.02 24.25
CA PRO A 220 -3.10 -1.30 23.69
C PRO A 220 -2.83 -1.22 22.18
N LYS A 221 -1.83 -1.95 21.69
CA LYS A 221 -1.39 -1.88 20.28
C LYS A 221 -2.53 -2.12 19.30
N PHE A 222 -3.42 -3.05 19.58
CA PHE A 222 -4.57 -3.36 18.71
C PHE A 222 -5.62 -2.23 18.63
N LEU A 223 -5.60 -1.26 19.53
CA LEU A 223 -6.50 -0.09 19.49
C LEU A 223 -5.94 1.08 18.69
N LYS A 224 -4.65 1.14 18.42
CA LYS A 224 -4.07 2.21 17.59
C LYS A 224 -4.72 2.30 16.21
N PRO A 225 -4.87 1.18 15.45
CA PRO A 225 -5.56 1.21 14.16
C PRO A 225 -7.01 1.67 14.26
N VAL A 226 -7.69 1.34 15.35
CA VAL A 226 -9.08 1.76 15.58
C VAL A 226 -9.18 3.28 15.74
N ILE A 227 -8.25 3.89 16.50
CA ILE A 227 -8.18 5.35 16.64
C ILE A 227 -7.88 6.01 15.29
N GLY A 228 -6.92 5.50 14.54
CA GLY A 228 -6.60 5.99 13.19
C GLY A 228 -7.79 5.90 12.23
N ALA A 229 -8.48 4.76 12.21
CA ALA A 229 -9.68 4.54 11.43
C ALA A 229 -10.84 5.48 11.86
N GLY A 230 -10.98 5.73 13.16
CA GLY A 230 -11.96 6.67 13.70
C GLY A 230 -11.74 8.09 13.22
N ILE A 231 -10.51 8.59 13.31
CA ILE A 231 -10.15 9.93 12.81
C ILE A 231 -10.38 10.01 11.30
N PHE A 232 -9.95 8.99 10.54
CA PHE A 232 -10.15 8.94 9.10
C PHE A 232 -11.63 8.92 8.71
N GLY A 233 -12.45 8.09 9.37
CA GLY A 233 -13.89 8.03 9.13
C GLY A 233 -14.61 9.36 9.44
N LEU A 234 -14.20 10.06 10.51
CA LEU A 234 -14.73 11.40 10.83
C LEU A 234 -14.35 12.42 9.76
N ILE A 235 -13.14 12.35 9.19
CA ILE A 235 -12.74 13.22 8.07
C ILE A 235 -13.63 12.97 6.86
N ILE A 236 -13.93 11.71 6.52
CA ILE A 236 -14.83 11.40 5.39
C ILE A 236 -16.22 11.98 5.63
N ILE A 237 -16.75 11.80 6.83
CA ILE A 237 -18.07 12.34 7.19
C ILE A 237 -18.07 13.87 7.07
N LEU A 238 -17.06 14.55 7.58
CA LEU A 238 -16.92 16.00 7.46
C LEU A 238 -16.90 16.43 6.00
N LEU A 239 -16.10 15.78 5.16
CA LEU A 239 -16.02 16.06 3.73
C LEU A 239 -17.35 15.85 3.02
N ALA A 240 -18.14 14.86 3.44
CA ALA A 240 -19.45 14.57 2.86
C ALA A 240 -20.47 15.69 3.10
N TYR A 241 -20.38 16.38 4.23
CA TYR A 241 -21.28 17.48 4.56
C TYR A 241 -20.84 18.85 4.00
N LEU A 242 -19.60 18.97 3.50
CA LEU A 242 -19.10 20.23 2.94
C LEU A 242 -19.61 20.46 1.51
N SER A 243 -19.44 19.50 0.62
CA SER A 243 -19.93 19.57 -0.76
C SER A 243 -19.96 18.19 -1.42
N PRO A 244 -20.71 18.00 -2.53
CA PRO A 244 -20.67 16.77 -3.31
C PRO A 244 -19.27 16.42 -3.84
N GLU A 245 -18.47 17.40 -4.25
CA GLU A 245 -17.10 17.18 -4.73
C GLU A 245 -16.18 16.69 -3.62
N THR A 246 -16.29 17.25 -2.41
CA THR A 246 -15.49 16.79 -1.26
C THR A 246 -15.93 15.42 -0.76
N LEU A 247 -17.20 15.04 -0.91
CA LEU A 247 -17.64 13.67 -0.69
C LEU A 247 -16.92 12.71 -1.65
N ILE A 248 -16.82 13.04 -2.94
CA ILE A 248 -16.09 12.25 -3.93
C ILE A 248 -14.61 12.08 -3.51
N VAL A 249 -13.97 13.14 -3.02
CA VAL A 249 -12.61 13.08 -2.47
C VAL A 249 -12.53 12.11 -1.29
N GLY A 250 -13.48 12.20 -0.33
CA GLY A 250 -13.53 11.29 0.83
C GLY A 250 -13.65 9.83 0.44
N VAL A 251 -14.59 9.51 -0.47
CA VAL A 251 -14.80 8.16 -1.00
C VAL A 251 -13.58 7.67 -1.78
N GLY A 252 -12.94 8.54 -2.56
CA GLY A 252 -11.70 8.22 -3.30
C GLY A 252 -10.52 7.87 -2.42
N CYS A 253 -10.57 8.25 -1.15
CA CYS A 253 -9.56 7.88 -0.17
C CYS A 253 -9.75 6.48 0.43
N LEU A 254 -10.90 5.83 0.25
CA LEU A 254 -11.14 4.47 0.73
C LEU A 254 -10.35 3.43 -0.08
N GLY A 255 -9.91 2.39 0.61
CA GLY A 255 -9.21 1.25 0.01
C GLY A 255 -7.94 1.65 -0.76
N THR A 256 -7.66 0.98 -1.87
CA THR A 256 -6.46 1.21 -2.69
C THR A 256 -6.51 2.52 -3.49
N GLY A 257 -7.70 2.96 -3.90
CA GLY A 257 -7.88 4.15 -4.74
C GLY A 257 -7.62 3.92 -6.24
N TYR A 258 -7.34 2.70 -6.69
CA TYR A 258 -7.04 2.40 -8.11
C TYR A 258 -8.15 2.82 -9.07
N GLY A 259 -9.42 2.66 -8.67
CA GLY A 259 -10.56 3.12 -9.45
C GLY A 259 -10.52 4.64 -9.72
N PHE A 260 -10.12 5.43 -8.73
CA PHE A 260 -9.99 6.89 -8.89
C PHE A 260 -8.81 7.29 -9.78
N VAL A 261 -7.70 6.54 -9.71
CA VAL A 261 -6.58 6.71 -10.66
C VAL A 261 -7.06 6.43 -12.09
N GLN A 262 -7.82 5.37 -12.31
CA GLN A 262 -8.38 5.04 -13.62
C GLN A 262 -9.34 6.13 -14.14
N LEU A 263 -10.18 6.67 -13.26
CA LEU A 263 -11.09 7.77 -13.61
C LEU A 263 -10.35 9.05 -13.95
N ALA A 264 -9.26 9.35 -13.22
CA ALA A 264 -8.39 10.48 -13.53
C ALA A 264 -7.72 10.32 -14.90
N LEU A 265 -7.22 9.12 -15.23
CA LEU A 265 -6.61 8.84 -16.55
C LEU A 265 -7.60 9.01 -17.70
N TYR A 266 -8.89 8.75 -17.47
CA TYR A 266 -9.95 8.98 -18.46
C TYR A 266 -10.51 10.40 -18.43
N ASN A 267 -9.90 11.30 -17.65
CA ASN A 267 -10.35 12.70 -17.50
C ASN A 267 -11.84 12.81 -17.05
N LEU A 268 -12.27 11.90 -16.19
CA LEU A 268 -13.65 11.82 -15.71
C LEU A 268 -13.84 12.45 -14.33
N LEU A 269 -12.77 12.97 -13.70
CA LEU A 269 -12.85 13.62 -12.39
C LEU A 269 -12.81 15.15 -12.53
N PRO A 270 -13.61 15.89 -11.75
CA PRO A 270 -13.51 17.35 -11.65
C PRO A 270 -12.11 17.79 -11.22
N PHE A 271 -11.66 18.94 -11.69
CA PHE A 271 -10.35 19.48 -11.35
C PHE A 271 -10.16 19.67 -9.84
N THR A 272 -11.19 20.11 -9.13
CA THR A 272 -11.19 20.26 -7.66
C THR A 272 -10.89 18.93 -6.96
N VAL A 273 -11.49 17.84 -7.43
CA VAL A 273 -11.26 16.49 -6.90
C VAL A 273 -9.82 16.06 -7.16
N LEU A 274 -9.30 16.24 -8.38
CA LEU A 274 -7.92 15.92 -8.74
C LEU A 274 -6.90 16.69 -7.89
N LEU A 275 -7.21 17.94 -7.56
CA LEU A 275 -6.33 18.77 -6.75
C LEU A 275 -6.32 18.35 -5.27
N LEU A 276 -7.49 18.05 -4.69
CA LEU A 276 -7.63 17.78 -3.25
C LEU A 276 -7.32 16.32 -2.89
N LEU A 277 -7.67 15.38 -3.77
CA LEU A 277 -7.56 13.94 -3.51
C LEU A 277 -6.16 13.50 -3.05
N PRO A 278 -5.04 13.92 -3.67
CA PRO A 278 -3.72 13.49 -3.23
C PRO A 278 -3.40 13.88 -1.78
N PHE A 279 -3.77 15.08 -1.36
CA PHE A 279 -3.51 15.56 0.01
C PHE A 279 -4.34 14.78 1.05
N VAL A 280 -5.62 14.59 0.77
CA VAL A 280 -6.49 13.83 1.66
C VAL A 280 -6.09 12.35 1.69
N LYS A 281 -5.68 11.77 0.54
CA LYS A 281 -5.18 10.40 0.46
C LYS A 281 -3.90 10.19 1.26
N ILE A 282 -2.95 11.14 1.23
CA ILE A 282 -1.74 11.11 2.06
C ILE A 282 -2.10 11.03 3.54
N LEU A 283 -3.01 11.88 4.00
CA LEU A 283 -3.46 11.89 5.39
C LEU A 283 -4.21 10.60 5.76
N ALA A 284 -5.12 10.15 4.91
CA ALA A 284 -5.89 8.92 5.09
C ALA A 284 -4.99 7.69 5.22
N THR A 285 -4.00 7.57 4.32
CA THR A 285 -3.02 6.47 4.35
C THR A 285 -2.12 6.54 5.59
N ALA A 286 -1.67 7.75 5.96
CA ALA A 286 -0.89 7.95 7.17
C ALA A 286 -1.68 7.58 8.44
N LEU A 287 -2.99 7.91 8.51
CA LEU A 287 -3.86 7.52 9.63
C LEU A 287 -4.14 6.02 9.66
N THR A 288 -4.31 5.38 8.51
CA THR A 288 -4.57 3.93 8.44
C THR A 288 -3.33 3.13 8.78
N ILE A 289 -2.25 3.25 7.97
CA ILE A 289 -1.05 2.42 8.11
C ILE A 289 -0.13 2.94 9.22
N GLY A 290 0.00 4.27 9.35
CA GLY A 290 0.85 4.89 10.38
C GLY A 290 0.36 4.64 11.81
N SER A 291 -0.93 4.31 11.99
CA SER A 291 -1.48 3.85 13.27
C SER A 291 -1.21 2.36 13.56
N GLY A 292 -0.71 1.58 12.59
CA GLY A 292 -0.32 0.19 12.78
C GLY A 292 -1.28 -0.86 12.17
N ALA A 293 -2.13 -0.48 11.21
CA ALA A 293 -3.00 -1.40 10.48
C ALA A 293 -2.23 -2.28 9.49
#